data_6cbb2243dd4cc9c216baebc9851acc9c
#
_entry.id   6cbb2243dd4cc9c216baebc9851acc9c
#
_cell.length_a   1.000
_cell.length_b   1.000
_cell.length_c   1.000
_cell.angle_alpha   90.00
_cell.angle_beta   90.00
_cell.angle_gamma   90.00
#
_symmetry.space_group_name_H-M   'P 1'
#
loop_
_entity.id
_entity.type
_entity.pdbx_description
1 polymer ?
#
loop_
_entity_poly.entity_id
_entity_poly.type
_entity_poly.pdbx_seq_one_letter_code
_entity_poly.pdbx_strand_id
1 'polypeptide(L)'
;MATMSPVYRLETDARDGVIARLEAALAGRSDVLFALVYGSFFDGEAFRDIDVGVWTTEFAGPRVEIELATTLSEEIGFPIDVRRINDAPVPFLFHVLRGRVVAVRDEKRLVDLMERTARDYHDRAPFLRRATIEAFAG
;
A
#
# COMPACT_ATOMS: atom_id res chain seq x y z
N MET A 1 -17.21 -9.23 -25.26
CA MET A 1 -17.74 -7.99 -24.66
C MET A 1 -17.04 -7.73 -23.34
N ALA A 2 -16.45 -6.57 -23.21
CA ALA A 2 -15.73 -6.24 -21.99
C ALA A 2 -16.73 -6.03 -20.85
N THR A 3 -16.53 -6.72 -19.72
CA THR A 3 -17.34 -6.55 -18.54
C THR A 3 -16.70 -5.45 -17.69
N MET A 4 -17.44 -4.41 -17.39
CA MET A 4 -16.94 -3.37 -16.53
C MET A 4 -16.85 -3.90 -15.09
N SER A 5 -15.71 -3.66 -14.43
CA SER A 5 -15.56 -3.99 -13.02
C SER A 5 -16.53 -3.17 -12.19
N PRO A 6 -17.13 -3.75 -11.15
CA PRO A 6 -18.00 -2.98 -10.28
C PRO A 6 -17.25 -1.87 -9.56
N VAL A 7 -17.98 -0.81 -9.22
CA VAL A 7 -17.46 0.30 -8.43
C VAL A 7 -18.01 0.16 -7.01
N TYR A 8 -17.15 0.26 -6.02
CA TYR A 8 -17.49 0.11 -4.62
C TYR A 8 -17.45 1.46 -3.91
N ARG A 9 -18.32 1.60 -2.91
CA ARG A 9 -18.33 2.75 -2.01
C ARG A 9 -18.49 2.22 -0.60
N LEU A 10 -17.57 2.60 0.28
CA LEU A 10 -17.60 2.18 1.67
C LEU A 10 -17.61 3.39 2.60
N GLU A 11 -18.39 3.27 3.67
CA GLU A 11 -18.36 4.22 4.77
C GLU A 11 -17.05 4.09 5.56
N THR A 12 -16.72 5.10 6.35
CA THR A 12 -15.46 5.18 7.10
C THR A 12 -15.21 3.93 7.95
N ASP A 13 -16.21 3.47 8.70
CA ASP A 13 -16.05 2.29 9.57
C ASP A 13 -15.75 1.04 8.76
N ALA A 14 -16.40 0.86 7.62
CA ALA A 14 -16.14 -0.27 6.74
C ALA A 14 -14.73 -0.19 6.12
N ARG A 15 -14.27 1.01 5.77
CA ARG A 15 -12.90 1.23 5.29
C ARG A 15 -11.87 0.88 6.35
N ASP A 16 -12.10 1.30 7.59
CA ASP A 16 -11.22 0.99 8.71
C ASP A 16 -11.16 -0.51 8.96
N GLY A 17 -12.28 -1.21 8.79
CA GLY A 17 -12.32 -2.67 8.88
C GLY A 17 -11.50 -3.36 7.79
N VAL A 18 -11.53 -2.84 6.57
CA VAL A 18 -10.71 -3.34 5.47
C VAL A 18 -9.23 -3.14 5.78
N ILE A 19 -8.85 -1.95 6.25
CA ILE A 19 -7.46 -1.66 6.63
C ILE A 19 -6.98 -2.62 7.72
N ALA A 20 -7.79 -2.85 8.75
CA ALA A 20 -7.43 -3.77 9.83
C ALA A 20 -7.20 -5.20 9.33
N ARG A 21 -8.04 -5.66 8.39
CA ARG A 21 -7.87 -6.99 7.80
C ARG A 21 -6.62 -7.08 6.91
N LEU A 22 -6.32 -6.01 6.17
CA LEU A 22 -5.07 -5.94 5.39
C LEU A 22 -3.85 -5.99 6.30
N GLU A 23 -3.86 -5.23 7.39
CA GLU A 23 -2.78 -5.24 8.38
C GLU A 23 -2.57 -6.66 8.94
N ALA A 24 -3.65 -7.34 9.32
CA ALA A 24 -3.57 -8.70 9.86
C ALA A 24 -3.02 -9.70 8.83
N ALA A 25 -3.50 -9.63 7.59
CA ALA A 25 -3.07 -10.53 6.54
C ALA A 25 -1.59 -10.33 6.19
N LEU A 26 -1.14 -9.08 6.10
CA LEU A 26 0.24 -8.75 5.75
C LEU A 26 1.21 -9.02 6.91
N ALA A 27 0.74 -8.95 8.14
CA ALA A 27 1.57 -9.27 9.31
C ALA A 27 2.07 -10.71 9.28
N GLY A 28 1.37 -11.62 8.62
CA GLY A 28 1.78 -13.01 8.46
C GLY A 28 2.76 -13.26 7.32
N ARG A 29 3.12 -12.24 6.54
CA ARG A 29 3.98 -12.39 5.35
C ARG A 29 5.39 -11.88 5.63
N SER A 30 6.30 -12.82 5.92
CA SER A 30 7.69 -12.47 6.22
C SER A 30 8.47 -11.95 5.01
N ASP A 31 7.99 -12.21 3.80
CA ASP A 31 8.60 -11.70 2.57
C ASP A 31 8.21 -10.24 2.24
N VAL A 32 7.29 -9.65 3.01
CA VAL A 32 6.91 -8.24 2.86
C VAL A 32 7.56 -7.43 3.97
N LEU A 33 8.49 -6.54 3.61
CA LEU A 33 9.20 -5.71 4.58
C LEU A 33 8.38 -4.50 5.01
N PHE A 34 7.61 -3.94 4.08
CA PHE A 34 6.59 -2.95 4.39
C PHE A 34 5.59 -2.86 3.23
N ALA A 35 4.41 -2.32 3.52
CA ALA A 35 3.35 -2.16 2.54
C ALA A 35 2.50 -0.93 2.85
N LEU A 36 2.00 -0.28 1.80
CA LEU A 36 1.15 0.90 1.90
C LEU A 36 -0.07 0.75 0.99
N VAL A 37 -1.21 1.25 1.47
CA VAL A 37 -2.42 1.42 0.67
C VAL A 37 -2.42 2.83 0.09
N TYR A 38 -2.72 2.93 -1.20
CA TYR A 38 -2.73 4.21 -1.91
C TYR A 38 -3.88 4.23 -2.92
N GLY A 39 -4.06 5.34 -3.65
CA GLY A 39 -5.05 5.44 -4.70
C GLY A 39 -6.46 5.75 -4.21
N SER A 40 -7.46 5.44 -5.03
CA SER A 40 -8.85 5.87 -4.80
C SER A 40 -9.43 5.41 -3.48
N PHE A 41 -9.20 4.15 -3.11
CA PHE A 41 -9.66 3.64 -1.82
C PHE A 41 -9.07 4.44 -0.66
N PHE A 42 -7.75 4.67 -0.69
CA PHE A 42 -7.07 5.45 0.34
C PHE A 42 -7.60 6.88 0.40
N ASP A 43 -7.87 7.49 -0.75
CA ASP A 43 -8.36 8.87 -0.84
C ASP A 43 -9.81 9.02 -0.37
N GLY A 44 -10.47 7.94 0.00
CA GLY A 44 -11.86 7.99 0.47
C GLY A 44 -12.88 8.05 -0.65
N GLU A 45 -12.46 7.81 -1.88
CA GLU A 45 -13.31 7.87 -3.07
C GLU A 45 -13.90 6.49 -3.39
N ALA A 46 -14.81 6.47 -4.36
CA ALA A 46 -15.27 5.21 -4.96
C ALA A 46 -14.08 4.52 -5.63
N PHE A 47 -14.04 3.19 -5.57
CA PHE A 47 -12.89 2.42 -6.06
C PHE A 47 -13.34 1.16 -6.79
N ARG A 48 -12.53 0.69 -7.73
CA ARG A 48 -12.75 -0.59 -8.42
C ARG A 48 -11.88 -1.68 -7.81
N ASP A 49 -10.69 -1.31 -7.36
CA ASP A 49 -9.77 -2.17 -6.64
C ASP A 49 -9.08 -1.37 -5.55
N ILE A 50 -8.43 -2.08 -4.63
CA ILE A 50 -7.65 -1.47 -3.56
C ILE A 50 -6.18 -1.60 -3.93
N ASP A 51 -5.50 -0.48 -4.06
CA ASP A 51 -4.10 -0.45 -4.49
C ASP A 51 -3.17 -0.62 -3.30
N VAL A 52 -2.29 -1.61 -3.36
CA VAL A 52 -1.31 -1.92 -2.30
C VAL A 52 0.08 -1.98 -2.90
N GLY A 53 0.98 -1.12 -2.42
CA GLY A 53 2.39 -1.17 -2.77
C GLY A 53 3.16 -1.96 -1.74
N VAL A 54 4.02 -2.88 -2.17
CA VAL A 54 4.78 -3.74 -1.27
C VAL A 54 6.27 -3.66 -1.59
N TRP A 55 7.08 -3.53 -0.54
CA TRP A 55 8.52 -3.74 -0.65
C TRP A 55 8.80 -5.15 -0.14
N THR A 56 9.35 -6.00 -1.00
CA THR A 56 9.57 -7.40 -0.67
C THR A 56 11.05 -7.68 -0.42
N THR A 57 11.32 -8.80 0.24
CA THR A 57 12.69 -9.31 0.34
C THR A 57 13.18 -9.73 -1.04
N GLU A 58 14.51 -9.85 -1.19
CA GLU A 58 15.11 -10.34 -2.44
C GLU A 58 14.77 -11.81 -2.72
N PHE A 59 14.30 -12.54 -1.72
CA PHE A 59 13.93 -13.94 -1.85
C PHE A 59 12.48 -14.14 -2.27
N ALA A 60 11.69 -13.07 -2.34
CA ALA A 60 10.33 -13.17 -2.86
C ALA A 60 10.39 -13.56 -4.34
N GLY A 61 9.59 -14.56 -4.71
CA GLY A 61 9.60 -15.06 -6.08
C GLY A 61 9.04 -14.06 -7.09
N PRO A 62 9.22 -14.32 -8.39
CA PRO A 62 8.78 -13.40 -9.44
C PRO A 62 7.26 -13.27 -9.54
N ARG A 63 6.51 -14.16 -8.89
CA ARG A 63 5.04 -14.18 -8.91
C ARG A 63 4.43 -13.57 -7.65
N VAL A 64 5.23 -12.92 -6.82
CA VAL A 64 4.78 -12.42 -5.51
C VAL A 64 3.60 -11.46 -5.65
N GLU A 65 3.59 -10.58 -6.65
CA GLU A 65 2.49 -9.65 -6.87
C GLU A 65 1.17 -10.38 -7.12
N ILE A 66 1.18 -11.37 -8.02
CA ILE A 66 -0.01 -12.14 -8.36
C ILE A 66 -0.48 -12.97 -7.16
N GLU A 67 0.45 -13.63 -6.48
CA GLU A 67 0.14 -14.47 -5.32
C GLU A 67 -0.46 -13.65 -4.18
N LEU A 68 0.13 -12.51 -3.87
CA LEU A 68 -0.39 -11.61 -2.85
C LEU A 68 -1.75 -11.06 -3.23
N ALA A 69 -1.91 -10.62 -4.48
CA ALA A 69 -3.19 -10.08 -4.96
C ALA A 69 -4.30 -11.10 -4.82
N THR A 70 -4.04 -12.36 -5.19
CA THR A 70 -5.01 -13.45 -5.08
C THR A 70 -5.37 -13.72 -3.62
N THR A 71 -4.36 -13.90 -2.78
CA THR A 71 -4.57 -14.20 -1.35
C THR A 71 -5.32 -13.07 -0.65
N LEU A 72 -4.88 -11.84 -0.86
CA LEU A 72 -5.50 -10.68 -0.21
C LEU A 72 -6.93 -10.45 -0.71
N SER A 73 -7.17 -10.61 -2.02
CA SER A 73 -8.52 -10.45 -2.56
C SER A 73 -9.49 -11.46 -1.96
N GLU A 74 -9.06 -12.71 -1.79
CA GLU A 74 -9.88 -13.74 -1.17
C GLU A 74 -10.18 -13.43 0.30
N GLU A 75 -9.16 -13.00 1.04
CA GLU A 75 -9.32 -12.71 2.46
C GLU A 75 -10.14 -11.45 2.73
N ILE A 76 -9.96 -10.42 1.92
CA ILE A 76 -10.57 -9.11 2.15
C ILE A 76 -11.96 -9.01 1.53
N GLY A 77 -12.20 -9.71 0.42
CA GLY A 77 -13.48 -9.69 -0.27
C GLY A 77 -13.64 -8.58 -1.30
N PHE A 78 -12.58 -7.87 -1.62
CA PHE A 78 -12.54 -6.86 -2.68
C PHE A 78 -11.33 -7.13 -3.56
N PRO A 79 -11.37 -6.71 -4.85
CA PRO A 79 -10.20 -6.83 -5.70
C PRO A 79 -9.03 -6.02 -5.13
N ILE A 80 -7.88 -6.65 -5.01
CA ILE A 80 -6.65 -6.02 -4.52
C ILE A 80 -5.64 -6.00 -5.68
N ASP A 81 -5.12 -4.82 -6.01
CA ASP A 81 -4.04 -4.67 -6.98
C ASP A 81 -2.74 -4.49 -6.21
N VAL A 82 -1.83 -5.46 -6.32
CA VAL A 82 -0.55 -5.44 -5.61
C VAL A 82 0.56 -5.07 -6.58
N ARG A 83 1.34 -4.06 -6.21
CA ARG A 83 2.52 -3.63 -6.96
C ARG A 83 3.75 -3.72 -6.09
N ARG A 84 4.76 -4.44 -6.57
CA ARG A 84 6.07 -4.46 -5.93
C ARG A 84 6.77 -3.14 -6.25
N ILE A 85 7.27 -2.44 -5.22
CA ILE A 85 7.84 -1.09 -5.39
C ILE A 85 9.36 -1.04 -5.25
N ASN A 86 10.03 -2.18 -5.13
CA ASN A 86 11.49 -2.22 -4.94
C ASN A 86 12.26 -1.46 -6.02
N ASP A 87 11.82 -1.57 -7.27
CA ASP A 87 12.48 -0.95 -8.41
C ASP A 87 11.59 0.06 -9.13
N ALA A 88 10.58 0.58 -8.43
CA ALA A 88 9.64 1.51 -9.05
C ALA A 88 10.28 2.88 -9.29
N PRO A 89 9.88 3.59 -10.37
CA PRO A 89 10.39 4.93 -10.63
C PRO A 89 9.93 5.93 -9.57
N VAL A 90 10.71 7.00 -9.39
CA VAL A 90 10.49 8.01 -8.35
C VAL A 90 9.07 8.58 -8.33
N PRO A 91 8.46 8.98 -9.47
CA PRO A 91 7.10 9.51 -9.43
C PRO A 91 6.08 8.51 -8.86
N PHE A 92 6.22 7.23 -9.20
CA PHE A 92 5.34 6.20 -8.67
C PHE A 92 5.60 5.95 -7.18
N LEU A 93 6.87 5.89 -6.77
CA LEU A 93 7.24 5.77 -5.35
C LEU A 93 6.65 6.90 -4.52
N PHE A 94 6.78 8.14 -5.00
CA PHE A 94 6.23 9.29 -4.31
C PHE A 94 4.72 9.16 -4.12
N HIS A 95 4.02 8.70 -5.15
CA HIS A 95 2.57 8.46 -5.10
C HIS A 95 2.20 7.40 -4.06
N VAL A 96 2.90 6.26 -4.05
CA VAL A 96 2.65 5.18 -3.09
C VAL A 96 2.97 5.59 -1.67
N LEU A 97 4.11 6.24 -1.47
CA LEU A 97 4.59 6.62 -0.13
C LEU A 97 3.76 7.69 0.54
N ARG A 98 2.88 8.37 -0.19
CA ARG A 98 1.90 9.29 0.39
C ARG A 98 0.69 8.57 0.96
N GLY A 99 0.57 7.28 0.73
CA GLY A 99 -0.52 6.46 1.22
C GLY A 99 -0.37 6.10 2.69
N ARG A 100 -1.13 5.09 3.11
CA ARG A 100 -1.17 4.64 4.51
C ARG A 100 -0.34 3.38 4.68
N VAL A 101 0.59 3.38 5.61
CA VAL A 101 1.37 2.19 5.98
C VAL A 101 0.45 1.17 6.64
N VAL A 102 0.42 -0.04 6.11
CA VAL A 102 -0.40 -1.14 6.64
C VAL A 102 0.46 -2.32 7.12
N ALA A 103 1.75 -2.32 6.83
CA ALA A 103 2.68 -3.31 7.34
C ALA A 103 4.07 -2.71 7.37
N VAL A 104 4.83 -2.97 8.43
CA VAL A 104 6.22 -2.56 8.51
C VAL A 104 6.99 -3.54 9.37
N ARG A 105 7.97 -4.23 8.76
CA ARG A 105 8.93 -5.11 9.43
C ARG A 105 10.31 -4.46 9.48
N ASP A 106 10.61 -3.58 8.52
CA ASP A 106 11.87 -2.87 8.42
C ASP A 106 11.57 -1.36 8.34
N GLU A 107 11.37 -0.77 9.50
CA GLU A 107 11.02 0.64 9.63
C GLU A 107 12.12 1.56 9.09
N LYS A 108 13.38 1.22 9.36
CA LYS A 108 14.51 2.02 8.90
C LYS A 108 14.53 2.10 7.38
N ARG A 109 14.29 0.99 6.69
CA ARG A 109 14.25 0.96 5.24
C ARG A 109 13.11 1.81 4.69
N LEU A 110 11.95 1.75 5.33
CA LEU A 110 10.80 2.57 4.93
C LEU A 110 11.12 4.07 5.08
N VAL A 111 11.66 4.46 6.22
CA VAL A 111 12.00 5.87 6.47
C VAL A 111 13.09 6.35 5.51
N ASP A 112 14.14 5.56 5.30
CA ASP A 112 15.20 5.89 4.35
C ASP A 112 14.65 6.07 2.94
N LEU A 113 13.72 5.20 2.52
CA LEU A 113 13.07 5.30 1.22
C LEU A 113 12.23 6.57 1.11
N MET A 114 11.46 6.89 2.15
CA MET A 114 10.65 8.12 2.19
C MET A 114 11.52 9.37 2.04
N GLU A 115 12.59 9.44 2.80
CA GLU A 115 13.51 10.59 2.76
C GLU A 115 14.17 10.74 1.39
N ARG A 116 14.68 9.63 0.85
CA ARG A 116 15.35 9.63 -0.46
C ARG A 116 14.38 10.00 -1.58
N THR A 117 13.18 9.44 -1.55
CA THR A 117 12.16 9.71 -2.56
C THR A 117 11.70 11.17 -2.50
N ALA A 118 11.56 11.72 -1.30
CA ALA A 118 11.19 13.13 -1.12
C ALA A 118 12.26 14.06 -1.69
N ARG A 119 13.54 13.77 -1.46
CA ARG A 119 14.63 14.56 -2.01
C ARG A 119 14.64 14.51 -3.54
N ASP A 120 14.47 13.31 -4.08
CA ASP A 120 14.50 13.10 -5.53
C ASP A 120 13.31 13.75 -6.22
N TYR A 121 12.17 13.86 -5.53
CA TYR A 121 10.97 14.49 -6.04
C TYR A 121 10.91 16.00 -5.78
N HIS A 122 11.86 16.52 -5.00
CA HIS A 122 11.95 17.95 -4.63
C HIS A 122 10.76 18.49 -3.84
N ASP A 123 9.97 17.61 -3.20
CA ASP A 123 8.83 18.01 -2.39
C ASP A 123 8.77 17.14 -1.14
N ARG A 124 9.55 17.55 -0.12
CA ARG A 124 9.72 16.77 1.11
C ARG A 124 8.58 16.96 2.11
N ALA A 125 8.12 18.21 2.26
CA ALA A 125 7.26 18.57 3.37
C ALA A 125 5.92 17.83 3.40
N PRO A 126 5.16 17.68 2.29
CA PRO A 126 3.83 17.06 2.35
C PRO A 126 3.85 15.63 2.85
N PHE A 127 4.74 14.77 2.34
CA PHE A 127 4.67 13.39 2.75
C PHE A 127 5.44 13.10 4.05
N LEU A 128 6.48 13.87 4.39
CA LEU A 128 7.11 13.76 5.70
C LEU A 128 6.14 14.15 6.81
N ARG A 129 5.35 15.20 6.61
CA ARG A 129 4.29 15.58 7.54
C ARG A 129 3.26 14.48 7.68
N ARG A 130 2.83 13.88 6.57
CA ARG A 130 1.84 12.81 6.56
C ARG A 130 2.36 11.57 7.31
N ALA A 131 3.58 11.17 7.05
CA ALA A 131 4.21 10.04 7.75
C ALA A 131 4.26 10.28 9.25
N THR A 132 4.59 11.50 9.68
CA THR A 132 4.61 11.88 11.08
C THR A 132 3.23 11.80 11.71
N ILE A 133 2.21 12.32 11.03
CA ILE A 133 0.82 12.28 11.50
C ILE A 133 0.37 10.83 11.68
N GLU A 134 0.61 9.98 10.72
CA GLU A 134 0.23 8.56 10.78
C GLU A 134 0.93 7.82 11.91
N ALA A 135 2.21 8.13 12.15
CA ALA A 135 2.97 7.54 13.25
C ALA A 135 2.38 7.90 14.62
N PHE A 136 1.84 9.11 14.77
CA PHE A 136 1.22 9.55 16.02
C PHE A 136 -0.27 9.22 16.11
N ALA A 137 -0.93 8.99 14.99
CA ALA A 137 -2.35 8.64 14.95
C ALA A 137 -2.60 7.15 15.21
N GLY A 138 -1.59 6.35 14.98
CA GLY A 138 -1.67 4.92 15.23
C GLY A 138 -1.43 4.60 16.68
#